data_f35714daf0ca4ec40d5dc9cfd5832940
#
_entry.id   f35714daf0ca4ec40d5dc9cfd5832940
#
_cell.length_a   1.000
_cell.length_b   1.000
_cell.length_c   1.000
_cell.angle_alpha   90.00
_cell.angle_beta   90.00
_cell.angle_gamma   90.00
#
_symmetry.space_group_name_H-M   'P 1'
#
loop_
_entity.id
_entity.type
_entity.pdbx_description
1 polymer ?
#
loop_
_entity_poly.entity_id
_entity_poly.type
_entity_poly.pdbx_seq_one_letter_code
_entity_poly.pdbx_strand_id
1 'polypeptide(L)'
;MKYTFILPFFFLISTNTFAQPYAIQQLEQSPRHHEWVQLISNGRNLSCFVTYPESSKSATVILLIHENRGLNDWARSMADQLSEAGYIVIAPDLISGINSKYKKTMDYPTTDQARTAIYGLKQQEVLNDLDVVFTYAENIPAGTGQVAVMGFCWGGSQTFTYATHNPRLMAGFVFYGTGPKDEERYKNIAAPIYGFYGGADQRVNATISNSVAAMKQYQKIYKPKIYEGAGHAYMRSGDDPYGSPENISARNQSWQRIQAILKP
;
A
#
# COMPACT_ATOMS: atom_id res chain seq x y z
N MET A 1 -25.37 -33.18 -51.74
CA MET A 1 -24.45 -32.16 -51.19
C MET A 1 -24.66 -32.14 -49.69
N LYS A 2 -23.66 -32.58 -48.90
CA LYS A 2 -23.70 -32.54 -47.41
C LYS A 2 -22.96 -31.28 -46.98
N TYR A 3 -23.64 -30.34 -46.35
CA TYR A 3 -23.01 -29.16 -45.74
C TYR A 3 -22.56 -29.51 -44.34
N THR A 4 -21.25 -29.48 -44.12
CA THR A 4 -20.63 -29.61 -42.78
C THR A 4 -20.57 -28.21 -42.17
N PHE A 5 -21.37 -27.96 -41.13
CA PHE A 5 -21.28 -26.75 -40.33
C PHE A 5 -20.11 -26.87 -39.36
N ILE A 6 -19.07 -26.05 -39.56
CA ILE A 6 -17.99 -25.88 -38.58
C ILE A 6 -18.41 -24.75 -37.63
N LEU A 7 -18.70 -25.11 -36.37
CA LEU A 7 -18.92 -24.13 -35.29
C LEU A 7 -17.56 -23.52 -34.88
N PRO A 8 -17.39 -22.21 -34.85
CA PRO A 8 -16.17 -21.62 -34.31
C PRO A 8 -16.13 -21.78 -32.78
N PHE A 9 -15.09 -22.43 -32.29
CA PHE A 9 -14.80 -22.56 -30.87
C PHE A 9 -14.23 -21.20 -30.39
N PHE A 10 -15.04 -20.37 -29.74
CA PHE A 10 -14.56 -19.19 -29.05
C PHE A 10 -13.81 -19.62 -27.78
N PHE A 11 -12.49 -19.54 -27.80
CA PHE A 11 -11.68 -19.61 -26.61
C PHE A 11 -11.97 -18.35 -25.78
N LEU A 12 -12.75 -18.49 -24.71
CA LEU A 12 -12.85 -17.49 -23.65
C LEU A 12 -11.49 -17.43 -22.93
N ILE A 13 -10.66 -16.46 -23.32
CA ILE A 13 -9.47 -16.10 -22.54
C ILE A 13 -10.01 -15.46 -21.26
N SER A 14 -9.98 -16.21 -20.16
CA SER A 14 -10.21 -15.63 -18.83
C SER A 14 -9.06 -14.69 -18.53
N THR A 15 -9.27 -13.40 -18.72
CA THR A 15 -8.32 -12.39 -18.28
C THR A 15 -8.21 -12.44 -16.77
N ASN A 16 -7.02 -12.73 -16.28
CA ASN A 16 -6.71 -12.72 -14.85
C ASN A 16 -6.98 -11.29 -14.36
N THR A 17 -8.02 -11.07 -13.56
CA THR A 17 -8.47 -9.75 -13.10
C THR A 17 -7.47 -9.01 -12.20
N PHE A 18 -6.38 -9.69 -11.82
CA PHE A 18 -5.25 -9.10 -11.10
C PHE A 18 -4.16 -8.55 -12.02
N ALA A 19 -4.06 -9.03 -13.25
CA ALA A 19 -2.98 -8.67 -14.16
C ALA A 19 -3.00 -7.16 -14.49
N GLN A 20 -1.89 -6.50 -14.18
CA GLN A 20 -1.59 -5.11 -14.51
C GLN A 20 -0.29 -5.13 -15.30
N PRO A 21 -0.34 -5.20 -16.65
CA PRO A 21 0.83 -5.46 -17.50
C PRO A 21 2.02 -4.54 -17.21
N TYR A 22 1.77 -3.24 -16.96
CA TYR A 22 2.81 -2.26 -16.65
C TYR A 22 3.49 -2.56 -15.29
N ALA A 23 2.73 -3.03 -14.30
CA ALA A 23 3.27 -3.38 -12.98
C ALA A 23 4.09 -4.69 -13.03
N ILE A 24 3.64 -5.66 -13.82
CA ILE A 24 4.39 -6.89 -14.06
C ILE A 24 5.70 -6.57 -14.79
N GLN A 25 5.64 -5.75 -15.84
CA GLN A 25 6.82 -5.33 -16.57
C GLN A 25 7.85 -4.62 -15.67
N GLN A 26 7.40 -3.73 -14.77
CA GLN A 26 8.26 -3.07 -13.79
C GLN A 26 8.98 -4.10 -12.91
N LEU A 27 8.26 -5.09 -12.40
CA LEU A 27 8.83 -6.13 -11.52
C LEU A 27 9.81 -7.06 -12.26
N GLU A 28 9.51 -7.45 -13.50
CA GLU A 28 10.33 -8.35 -14.29
C GLU A 28 11.60 -7.69 -14.81
N GLN A 29 11.57 -6.38 -15.08
CA GLN A 29 12.71 -5.61 -15.57
C GLN A 29 13.54 -4.97 -14.45
N SER A 30 13.09 -5.07 -13.21
CA SER A 30 13.78 -4.47 -12.08
C SER A 30 15.13 -5.15 -11.84
N PRO A 31 16.23 -4.39 -11.74
CA PRO A 31 17.55 -4.92 -11.36
C PRO A 31 17.68 -5.10 -9.84
N ARG A 32 16.71 -4.63 -9.06
CA ARG A 32 16.75 -4.59 -7.60
C ARG A 32 16.51 -5.98 -6.99
N HIS A 33 17.10 -6.21 -5.83
CA HIS A 33 16.87 -7.46 -5.10
C HIS A 33 15.45 -7.49 -4.52
N HIS A 34 14.73 -8.56 -4.86
CA HIS A 34 13.41 -8.87 -4.33
C HIS A 34 13.46 -10.19 -3.57
N GLU A 35 12.84 -10.22 -2.39
CA GLU A 35 12.70 -11.46 -1.64
C GLU A 35 11.33 -11.58 -0.96
N TRP A 36 10.95 -12.81 -0.62
CA TRP A 36 9.80 -13.09 0.21
C TRP A 36 10.27 -13.60 1.56
N VAL A 37 9.94 -12.88 2.62
CA VAL A 37 10.18 -13.30 4.00
C VAL A 37 8.90 -13.81 4.63
N GLN A 38 9.03 -14.80 5.53
CA GLN A 38 7.92 -15.35 6.30
C GLN A 38 8.09 -14.94 7.76
N LEU A 39 7.13 -14.18 8.27
CA LEU A 39 7.08 -13.78 9.66
C LEU A 39 5.95 -14.55 10.37
N ILE A 40 6.14 -14.84 11.65
CA ILE A 40 5.08 -15.48 12.45
C ILE A 40 4.27 -14.39 13.14
N SER A 41 2.99 -14.29 12.83
CA SER A 41 2.05 -13.36 13.46
C SER A 41 0.74 -14.05 13.77
N ASN A 42 0.22 -13.88 14.98
CA ASN A 42 -1.04 -14.51 15.42
C ASN A 42 -1.08 -16.04 15.16
N GLY A 43 0.06 -16.73 15.25
CA GLY A 43 0.19 -18.17 15.00
C GLY A 43 0.10 -18.58 13.52
N ARG A 44 0.16 -17.65 12.56
CA ARG A 44 0.17 -17.90 11.12
C ARG A 44 1.46 -17.39 10.45
N ASN A 45 1.75 -17.91 9.28
CA ASN A 45 2.82 -17.41 8.43
C ASN A 45 2.31 -16.17 7.68
N LEU A 46 2.84 -15.00 8.01
CA LEU A 46 2.63 -13.74 7.31
C LEU A 46 3.71 -13.59 6.24
N SER A 47 3.33 -13.66 4.98
CA SER A 47 4.24 -13.46 3.84
C SER A 47 4.47 -11.97 3.62
N CYS A 48 5.72 -11.53 3.56
CA CYS A 48 6.09 -10.15 3.27
C CYS A 48 7.00 -10.10 2.04
N PHE A 49 6.70 -9.21 1.11
CA PHE A 49 7.56 -8.89 -0.03
C PHE A 49 8.53 -7.78 0.39
N VAL A 50 9.82 -8.02 0.21
CA VAL A 50 10.88 -7.06 0.56
C VAL A 50 11.65 -6.69 -0.68
N THR A 51 11.93 -5.39 -0.85
CA THR A 51 12.77 -4.88 -1.94
C THR A 51 13.86 -3.97 -1.38
N TYR A 52 15.03 -4.03 -2.02
CA TYR A 52 16.21 -3.28 -1.60
C TYR A 52 16.69 -2.35 -2.72
N PRO A 53 17.13 -1.13 -2.39
CA PRO A 53 17.71 -0.23 -3.37
C PRO A 53 19.08 -0.75 -3.84
N GLU A 54 19.49 -0.39 -5.06
CA GLU A 54 20.82 -0.64 -5.57
C GLU A 54 21.83 0.35 -4.93
N SER A 55 22.05 0.20 -3.64
CA SER A 55 22.91 1.09 -2.85
C SER A 55 23.64 0.32 -1.77
N SER A 56 24.91 0.68 -1.53
CA SER A 56 25.69 0.18 -0.39
C SER A 56 25.47 0.98 0.91
N LYS A 57 24.69 2.05 0.85
CA LYS A 57 24.36 2.89 2.03
C LYS A 57 23.13 2.34 2.73
N SER A 58 23.11 2.48 4.05
CA SER A 58 21.90 2.18 4.82
C SER A 58 20.76 3.11 4.41
N ALA A 59 19.55 2.53 4.29
CA ALA A 59 18.36 3.22 3.79
C ALA A 59 17.24 3.25 4.84
N THR A 60 16.40 4.27 4.78
CA THR A 60 15.14 4.31 5.54
C THR A 60 14.24 3.16 5.07
N VAL A 61 13.58 2.50 6.00
CA VAL A 61 12.65 1.40 5.70
C VAL A 61 11.22 1.94 5.60
N ILE A 62 10.51 1.56 4.54
CA ILE A 62 9.09 1.85 4.37
C ILE A 62 8.29 0.56 4.58
N LEU A 63 7.41 0.53 5.60
CA LEU A 63 6.38 -0.47 5.74
C LEU A 63 5.21 -0.07 4.84
N LEU A 64 4.99 -0.81 3.75
CA LEU A 64 3.97 -0.51 2.75
C LEU A 64 2.72 -1.34 3.00
N ILE A 65 1.56 -0.68 3.17
CA ILE A 65 0.26 -1.33 3.36
C ILE A 65 -0.54 -1.22 2.06
N HIS A 66 -0.86 -2.38 1.48
CA HIS A 66 -1.57 -2.52 0.20
C HIS A 66 -3.00 -1.96 0.23
N GLU A 67 -3.60 -1.80 -0.96
CA GLU A 67 -5.02 -1.45 -1.13
C GLU A 67 -5.96 -2.61 -0.73
N ASN A 68 -7.28 -2.40 -0.85
CA ASN A 68 -8.29 -3.45 -0.66
C ASN A 68 -8.29 -4.55 -1.76
N ARG A 69 -7.23 -4.60 -2.55
CA ARG A 69 -6.95 -5.66 -3.55
C ARG A 69 -5.86 -6.63 -3.09
N GLY A 70 -5.33 -6.45 -1.88
CA GLY A 70 -4.21 -7.22 -1.35
C GLY A 70 -2.87 -6.84 -1.95
N LEU A 71 -1.85 -7.64 -1.65
CA LEU A 71 -0.51 -7.45 -2.17
C LEU A 71 -0.40 -7.99 -3.61
N ASN A 72 -1.08 -7.32 -4.52
CA ASN A 72 -1.11 -7.63 -5.95
C ASN A 72 0.14 -7.08 -6.68
N ASP A 73 0.18 -7.24 -8.01
CA ASP A 73 1.32 -6.82 -8.84
C ASP A 73 1.60 -5.33 -8.70
N TRP A 74 0.57 -4.47 -8.68
CA TRP A 74 0.76 -3.03 -8.51
C TRP A 74 1.36 -2.69 -7.14
N ALA A 75 0.90 -3.29 -6.07
CA ALA A 75 1.42 -3.01 -4.73
C ALA A 75 2.90 -3.44 -4.60
N ARG A 76 3.29 -4.56 -5.23
CA ARG A 76 4.69 -5.00 -5.31
C ARG A 76 5.54 -4.10 -6.21
N SER A 77 4.99 -3.69 -7.37
CA SER A 77 5.64 -2.72 -8.26
C SER A 77 5.85 -1.38 -7.56
N MET A 78 4.88 -0.92 -6.77
CA MET A 78 5.03 0.30 -5.96
C MET A 78 6.15 0.17 -4.93
N ALA A 79 6.28 -1.01 -4.29
CA ALA A 79 7.41 -1.29 -3.40
C ALA A 79 8.75 -1.23 -4.15
N ASP A 80 8.82 -1.80 -5.34
CA ASP A 80 10.01 -1.75 -6.19
C ASP A 80 10.37 -0.33 -6.62
N GLN A 81 9.40 0.49 -7.03
CA GLN A 81 9.62 1.90 -7.39
C GLN A 81 10.09 2.75 -6.19
N LEU A 82 9.63 2.47 -4.98
CA LEU A 82 10.15 3.11 -3.77
C LEU A 82 11.61 2.69 -3.51
N SER A 83 11.95 1.44 -3.81
CA SER A 83 13.35 0.99 -3.71
C SER A 83 14.24 1.61 -4.78
N GLU A 84 13.72 1.85 -5.99
CA GLU A 84 14.40 2.66 -7.01
C GLU A 84 14.71 4.08 -6.51
N ALA A 85 13.81 4.65 -5.71
CA ALA A 85 14.01 5.95 -5.08
C ALA A 85 14.94 5.93 -3.85
N GLY A 86 15.53 4.78 -3.51
CA GLY A 86 16.55 4.66 -2.46
C GLY A 86 16.07 4.16 -1.11
N TYR A 87 14.86 3.62 -0.99
CA TYR A 87 14.31 3.10 0.26
C TYR A 87 14.33 1.56 0.29
N ILE A 88 14.46 0.96 1.47
CA ILE A 88 14.12 -0.44 1.65
C ILE A 88 12.60 -0.50 1.88
N VAL A 89 11.90 -1.43 1.22
CA VAL A 89 10.47 -1.56 1.40
C VAL A 89 10.10 -2.96 1.86
N ILE A 90 9.29 -3.06 2.90
CA ILE A 90 8.64 -4.29 3.32
C ILE A 90 7.12 -4.15 3.18
N ALA A 91 6.52 -5.02 2.41
CA ALA A 91 5.09 -5.03 2.11
C ALA A 91 4.46 -6.35 2.58
N PRO A 92 3.75 -6.38 3.72
CA PRO A 92 3.06 -7.58 4.17
C PRO A 92 1.86 -7.89 3.28
N ASP A 93 1.67 -9.16 2.97
CA ASP A 93 0.43 -9.69 2.42
C ASP A 93 -0.51 -10.05 3.57
N LEU A 94 -1.30 -9.07 4.02
CA LEU A 94 -2.10 -9.16 5.23
C LEU A 94 -3.19 -10.25 5.19
N ILE A 95 -3.49 -10.80 4.01
CA ILE A 95 -4.39 -11.95 3.88
C ILE A 95 -3.65 -13.27 3.62
N SER A 96 -2.32 -13.27 3.67
CA SER A 96 -1.54 -14.50 3.60
C SER A 96 -1.74 -15.35 4.86
N GLY A 97 -1.82 -16.66 4.67
CA GLY A 97 -1.93 -17.63 5.78
C GLY A 97 -3.22 -17.56 6.61
N ILE A 98 -4.24 -16.75 6.23
CA ILE A 98 -5.52 -16.69 6.96
C ILE A 98 -6.43 -17.90 6.71
N ASN A 99 -6.17 -18.63 5.63
CA ASN A 99 -6.87 -19.88 5.34
C ASN A 99 -5.93 -20.88 4.63
N SER A 100 -6.33 -22.16 4.61
CA SER A 100 -5.52 -23.23 4.02
C SER A 100 -5.56 -23.26 2.48
N LYS A 101 -6.60 -22.68 1.87
CA LYS A 101 -6.83 -22.73 0.41
C LYS A 101 -6.02 -21.68 -0.34
N TYR A 102 -5.93 -20.46 0.19
CA TYR A 102 -5.24 -19.34 -0.44
C TYR A 102 -4.12 -18.85 0.49
N LYS A 103 -2.88 -19.08 0.09
CA LYS A 103 -1.70 -18.77 0.92
C LYS A 103 -1.25 -17.32 0.79
N LYS A 104 -1.56 -16.68 -0.36
CA LYS A 104 -1.20 -15.30 -0.69
C LYS A 104 -2.35 -14.61 -1.43
N THR A 105 -2.30 -13.30 -1.53
CA THR A 105 -3.24 -12.52 -2.34
C THR A 105 -3.41 -13.06 -3.76
N MET A 106 -2.31 -13.44 -4.41
CA MET A 106 -2.32 -13.90 -5.80
C MET A 106 -2.94 -15.29 -6.01
N ASP A 107 -3.19 -16.04 -4.94
CA ASP A 107 -3.85 -17.35 -5.00
C ASP A 107 -5.38 -17.21 -5.06
N TYR A 108 -5.94 -16.04 -4.73
CA TYR A 108 -7.38 -15.82 -4.79
C TYR A 108 -7.84 -15.75 -6.25
N PRO A 109 -8.92 -16.45 -6.63
CA PRO A 109 -9.40 -16.52 -8.01
C PRO A 109 -9.83 -15.16 -8.58
N THR A 110 -10.30 -14.27 -7.72
CA THR A 110 -10.77 -12.92 -8.12
C THR A 110 -10.38 -11.85 -7.12
N THR A 111 -10.24 -10.61 -7.61
CA THR A 111 -10.05 -9.43 -6.75
C THR A 111 -11.15 -9.27 -5.71
N ASP A 112 -12.39 -9.64 -6.02
CA ASP A 112 -13.51 -9.51 -5.08
C ASP A 112 -13.41 -10.49 -3.91
N GLN A 113 -12.90 -11.70 -4.15
CA GLN A 113 -12.64 -12.65 -3.07
C GLN A 113 -11.50 -12.18 -2.17
N ALA A 114 -10.41 -11.66 -2.74
CA ALA A 114 -9.34 -11.05 -1.97
C ALA A 114 -9.84 -9.84 -1.14
N ARG A 115 -10.68 -8.99 -1.76
CA ARG A 115 -11.32 -7.85 -1.08
C ARG A 115 -12.19 -8.30 0.09
N THR A 116 -12.99 -9.33 -0.08
CA THR A 116 -13.82 -9.91 0.99
C THR A 116 -12.95 -10.41 2.14
N ALA A 117 -11.84 -11.09 1.84
CA ALA A 117 -10.89 -11.55 2.86
C ALA A 117 -10.27 -10.36 3.64
N ILE A 118 -9.87 -9.29 2.94
CA ILE A 118 -9.30 -8.08 3.57
C ILE A 118 -10.30 -7.41 4.51
N TYR A 119 -11.56 -7.24 4.07
CA TYR A 119 -12.60 -6.64 4.92
C TYR A 119 -13.07 -7.56 6.06
N GLY A 120 -12.75 -8.85 6.01
CA GLY A 120 -12.96 -9.81 7.09
C GLY A 120 -11.88 -9.78 8.17
N LEU A 121 -10.76 -9.10 7.97
CA LEU A 121 -9.69 -8.98 8.96
C LEU A 121 -10.16 -8.19 10.18
N LYS A 122 -9.86 -8.68 11.37
CA LYS A 122 -10.10 -7.94 12.59
C LYS A 122 -9.02 -6.88 12.78
N GLN A 123 -9.42 -5.68 13.18
CA GLN A 123 -8.51 -4.55 13.34
C GLN A 123 -7.32 -4.88 14.25
N GLN A 124 -7.53 -5.62 15.35
CA GLN A 124 -6.45 -5.99 16.26
C GLN A 124 -5.47 -6.97 15.62
N GLU A 125 -5.93 -7.89 14.76
CA GLU A 125 -5.06 -8.81 14.03
C GLU A 125 -4.17 -8.03 13.04
N VAL A 126 -4.74 -7.04 12.35
CA VAL A 126 -3.97 -6.16 11.46
C VAL A 126 -2.90 -5.38 12.23
N LEU A 127 -3.22 -4.83 13.41
CA LEU A 127 -2.25 -4.12 14.24
C LEU A 127 -1.11 -5.05 14.69
N ASN A 128 -1.44 -6.27 15.15
CA ASN A 128 -0.45 -7.26 15.56
C ASN A 128 0.47 -7.67 14.39
N ASP A 129 -0.10 -7.86 13.20
CA ASP A 129 0.68 -8.15 11.99
C ASP A 129 1.66 -7.02 11.68
N LEU A 130 1.18 -5.77 11.72
CA LEU A 130 2.01 -4.59 11.46
C LEU A 130 3.10 -4.41 12.52
N ASP A 131 2.86 -4.77 13.78
CA ASP A 131 3.87 -4.74 14.85
C ASP A 131 5.00 -5.75 14.60
N VAL A 132 4.66 -6.95 14.15
CA VAL A 132 5.65 -7.97 13.77
C VAL A 132 6.48 -7.50 12.57
N VAL A 133 5.82 -6.92 11.56
CA VAL A 133 6.50 -6.38 10.36
C VAL A 133 7.36 -5.18 10.73
N PHE A 134 6.88 -4.28 11.59
CA PHE A 134 7.64 -3.13 12.07
C PHE A 134 8.90 -3.57 12.82
N THR A 135 8.77 -4.56 13.71
CA THR A 135 9.92 -5.10 14.46
C THR A 135 10.97 -5.72 13.52
N TYR A 136 10.54 -6.42 12.48
CA TYR A 136 11.45 -6.90 11.45
C TYR A 136 12.10 -5.74 10.69
N ALA A 137 11.30 -4.75 10.27
CA ALA A 137 11.75 -3.60 9.49
C ALA A 137 12.83 -2.77 10.21
N GLU A 138 12.64 -2.48 11.51
CA GLU A 138 13.62 -1.70 12.28
C GLU A 138 14.94 -2.44 12.51
N ASN A 139 14.96 -3.78 12.33
CA ASN A 139 16.15 -4.63 12.48
C ASN A 139 16.76 -5.12 11.16
N ILE A 140 16.30 -4.65 10.01
CA ILE A 140 16.93 -4.97 8.72
C ILE A 140 18.37 -4.45 8.72
N PRO A 141 19.41 -5.31 8.50
CA PRO A 141 20.81 -4.88 8.61
C PRO A 141 21.20 -3.75 7.67
N ALA A 142 20.59 -3.70 6.49
CA ALA A 142 20.81 -2.62 5.50
C ALA A 142 19.99 -1.35 5.80
N GLY A 143 19.12 -1.38 6.82
CA GLY A 143 18.28 -0.26 7.22
C GLY A 143 18.98 0.68 8.19
N THR A 144 18.46 1.91 8.28
CA THR A 144 18.88 2.91 9.28
C THR A 144 18.26 2.68 10.66
N GLY A 145 17.38 1.70 10.82
CA GLY A 145 16.53 1.51 12.00
C GLY A 145 15.32 2.45 12.04
N GLN A 146 15.22 3.41 11.09
CA GLN A 146 14.07 4.29 10.97
C GLN A 146 13.02 3.69 10.04
N VAL A 147 11.77 3.63 10.50
CA VAL A 147 10.66 3.04 9.76
C VAL A 147 9.55 4.06 9.57
N ALA A 148 9.23 4.35 8.30
CA ALA A 148 8.02 5.06 7.92
C ALA A 148 6.93 4.07 7.52
N VAL A 149 5.66 4.40 7.74
CA VAL A 149 4.53 3.60 7.23
C VAL A 149 3.85 4.34 6.08
N MET A 150 3.58 3.62 4.99
CA MET A 150 2.92 4.15 3.80
C MET A 150 1.81 3.20 3.38
N GLY A 151 0.60 3.73 3.15
CA GLY A 151 -0.50 2.86 2.73
C GLY A 151 -1.48 3.55 1.80
N PHE A 152 -2.19 2.73 1.03
CA PHE A 152 -3.03 3.16 -0.08
C PHE A 152 -4.47 2.69 0.12
N CYS A 153 -5.48 3.55 -0.08
CA CYS A 153 -6.90 3.24 0.05
C CYS A 153 -7.23 2.69 1.45
N TRP A 154 -7.64 1.41 1.54
CA TRP A 154 -7.79 0.70 2.81
C TRP A 154 -6.49 0.73 3.62
N GLY A 155 -5.34 0.47 2.97
CA GLY A 155 -4.03 0.57 3.61
C GLY A 155 -3.69 1.98 4.08
N GLY A 156 -4.17 3.02 3.39
CA GLY A 156 -4.05 4.40 3.86
C GLY A 156 -4.79 4.63 5.18
N SER A 157 -5.98 4.08 5.33
CA SER A 157 -6.72 4.12 6.60
C SER A 157 -6.03 3.29 7.69
N GLN A 158 -5.43 2.14 7.33
CA GLN A 158 -4.64 1.34 8.26
C GLN A 158 -3.36 2.08 8.70
N THR A 159 -2.71 2.81 7.79
CA THR A 159 -1.56 3.68 8.12
C THR A 159 -1.91 4.71 9.18
N PHE A 160 -3.02 5.41 9.01
CA PHE A 160 -3.47 6.40 9.99
C PHE A 160 -3.82 5.73 11.33
N THR A 161 -4.52 4.59 11.28
CA THR A 161 -4.85 3.80 12.48
C THR A 161 -3.60 3.28 13.17
N TYR A 162 -2.63 2.75 12.42
CA TYR A 162 -1.38 2.23 12.96
C TYR A 162 -0.54 3.32 13.62
N ALA A 163 -0.54 4.54 13.09
CA ALA A 163 0.11 5.68 13.72
C ALA A 163 -0.46 6.03 15.11
N THR A 164 -1.72 5.67 15.39
CA THR A 164 -2.30 5.81 16.75
C THR A 164 -1.89 4.68 17.70
N HIS A 165 -1.30 3.63 17.17
CA HIS A 165 -0.91 2.42 17.91
C HIS A 165 0.60 2.37 18.15
N ASN A 166 1.42 2.69 17.15
CA ASN A 166 2.88 2.62 17.22
C ASN A 166 3.52 4.01 17.28
N PRO A 167 4.01 4.46 18.46
CA PRO A 167 4.63 5.76 18.62
C PRO A 167 6.07 5.84 18.08
N ARG A 168 6.68 4.72 17.66
CA ARG A 168 8.06 4.66 17.15
C ARG A 168 8.21 4.95 15.67
N LEU A 169 7.08 5.15 14.96
CA LEU A 169 7.10 5.50 13.55
C LEU A 169 7.84 6.80 13.29
N MET A 170 8.67 6.83 12.26
CA MET A 170 9.32 8.05 11.76
C MET A 170 8.29 9.01 11.13
N ALA A 171 7.37 8.47 10.31
CA ALA A 171 6.34 9.22 9.62
C ALA A 171 5.21 8.30 9.12
N GLY A 172 4.01 8.85 8.90
CA GLY A 172 2.90 8.16 8.23
C GLY A 172 2.51 8.84 6.92
N PHE A 173 2.40 8.06 5.84
CA PHE A 173 2.00 8.51 4.50
C PHE A 173 0.65 7.91 4.14
N VAL A 174 -0.41 8.70 4.21
CA VAL A 174 -1.80 8.29 4.02
C VAL A 174 -2.26 8.66 2.63
N PHE A 175 -2.33 7.68 1.73
CA PHE A 175 -2.85 7.88 0.38
C PHE A 175 -4.34 7.53 0.33
N TYR A 176 -5.17 8.53 0.04
CA TYR A 176 -6.63 8.43 -0.10
C TYR A 176 -7.31 7.49 0.91
N GLY A 177 -6.80 7.53 2.15
CA GLY A 177 -7.33 6.83 3.31
C GLY A 177 -8.04 7.77 4.28
N THR A 178 -8.89 7.22 5.15
CA THR A 178 -9.59 7.98 6.18
C THR A 178 -8.89 7.88 7.52
N GLY A 179 -8.98 8.90 8.36
CA GLY A 179 -8.51 8.83 9.74
C GLY A 179 -9.42 7.97 10.64
N PRO A 180 -8.96 7.62 11.84
CA PRO A 180 -9.77 6.93 12.85
C PRO A 180 -11.07 7.69 13.15
N LYS A 181 -12.17 6.94 13.32
CA LYS A 181 -13.47 7.53 13.72
C LYS A 181 -13.49 7.97 15.17
N ASP A 182 -12.76 7.27 16.02
CA ASP A 182 -12.59 7.60 17.44
C ASP A 182 -11.53 8.69 17.56
N GLU A 183 -11.96 9.90 17.86
CA GLU A 183 -11.12 11.09 17.96
C GLU A 183 -10.12 11.01 19.11
N GLU A 184 -10.42 10.31 20.19
CA GLU A 184 -9.51 10.12 21.32
C GLU A 184 -8.20 9.41 20.92
N ARG A 185 -8.24 8.57 19.85
CA ARG A 185 -7.05 7.85 19.39
C ARG A 185 -5.96 8.78 18.84
N TYR A 186 -6.32 9.95 18.32
CA TYR A 186 -5.35 10.88 17.74
C TYR A 186 -4.33 11.40 18.75
N LYS A 187 -4.67 11.41 20.05
CA LYS A 187 -3.73 11.82 21.13
C LYS A 187 -2.47 10.95 21.17
N ASN A 188 -2.56 9.69 20.75
CA ASN A 188 -1.47 8.71 20.78
C ASN A 188 -0.49 8.86 19.61
N ILE A 189 -0.82 9.63 18.56
CA ILE A 189 0.05 9.81 17.41
C ILE A 189 1.30 10.59 17.85
N ALA A 190 2.48 10.02 17.60
CA ALA A 190 3.77 10.69 17.85
C ALA A 190 4.40 11.18 16.53
N ALA A 191 4.25 10.43 15.45
CA ALA A 191 4.85 10.72 14.15
C ALA A 191 4.07 11.80 13.37
N PRO A 192 4.73 12.61 12.52
CA PRO A 192 4.03 13.43 11.55
C PRO A 192 3.27 12.58 10.53
N ILE A 193 2.06 13.02 10.19
CA ILE A 193 1.20 12.37 9.20
C ILE A 193 1.09 13.26 7.97
N TYR A 194 1.35 12.68 6.80
CA TYR A 194 1.25 13.32 5.51
C TYR A 194 0.11 12.68 4.72
N GLY A 195 -0.94 13.46 4.42
CA GLY A 195 -2.09 13.01 3.65
C GLY A 195 -1.95 13.36 2.16
N PHE A 196 -2.38 12.44 1.30
CA PHE A 196 -2.33 12.53 -0.17
C PHE A 196 -3.69 12.17 -0.74
N TYR A 197 -4.46 13.14 -1.25
CA TYR A 197 -5.87 12.98 -1.57
C TYR A 197 -6.19 13.43 -2.99
N GLY A 198 -6.99 12.66 -3.71
CA GLY A 198 -7.51 13.06 -5.02
C GLY A 198 -8.67 14.04 -4.89
N GLY A 199 -8.67 15.14 -5.64
CA GLY A 199 -9.69 16.18 -5.56
C GLY A 199 -11.10 15.69 -5.94
N ALA A 200 -11.20 14.71 -6.83
CA ALA A 200 -12.49 14.10 -7.23
C ALA A 200 -12.98 13.00 -6.25
N ASP A 201 -12.19 12.62 -5.23
CA ASP A 201 -12.61 11.62 -4.22
C ASP A 201 -13.42 12.27 -3.08
N GLN A 202 -14.65 12.67 -3.38
CA GLN A 202 -15.52 13.35 -2.42
C GLN A 202 -15.74 12.54 -1.13
N ARG A 203 -15.83 11.20 -1.25
CA ARG A 203 -16.09 10.30 -0.10
C ARG A 203 -14.97 10.37 0.94
N VAL A 204 -13.72 10.32 0.52
CA VAL A 204 -12.57 10.40 1.44
C VAL A 204 -12.33 11.85 1.88
N ASN A 205 -12.45 12.81 0.95
CA ASN A 205 -12.21 14.23 1.24
C ASN A 205 -13.14 14.78 2.32
N ALA A 206 -14.39 14.30 2.39
CA ALA A 206 -15.34 14.66 3.44
C ALA A 206 -14.85 14.32 4.86
N THR A 207 -13.86 13.43 5.02
CA THR A 207 -13.32 13.02 6.32
C THR A 207 -12.09 13.83 6.75
N ILE A 208 -11.50 14.61 5.84
CA ILE A 208 -10.23 15.31 6.09
C ILE A 208 -10.39 16.38 7.18
N SER A 209 -11.49 17.14 7.15
CA SER A 209 -11.75 18.21 8.11
C SER A 209 -11.78 17.71 9.55
N ASN A 210 -12.42 16.56 9.79
CA ASN A 210 -12.48 15.95 11.12
C ASN A 210 -11.08 15.53 11.59
N SER A 211 -10.30 14.88 10.71
CA SER A 211 -8.92 14.51 11.03
C SER A 211 -8.04 15.73 11.30
N VAL A 212 -8.20 16.83 10.55
CA VAL A 212 -7.50 18.09 10.79
C VAL A 212 -7.85 18.68 12.16
N ALA A 213 -9.14 18.69 12.51
CA ALA A 213 -9.61 19.19 13.79
C ALA A 213 -9.05 18.37 14.97
N ALA A 214 -9.14 17.03 14.90
CA ALA A 214 -8.63 16.15 15.94
C ALA A 214 -7.11 16.25 16.09
N MET A 215 -6.35 16.24 15.00
CA MET A 215 -4.89 16.40 15.03
C MET A 215 -4.48 17.75 15.63
N LYS A 216 -5.20 18.83 15.30
CA LYS A 216 -4.97 20.16 15.89
C LYS A 216 -5.28 20.18 17.38
N GLN A 217 -6.39 19.58 17.81
CA GLN A 217 -6.80 19.49 19.22
C GLN A 217 -5.70 18.85 20.08
N TYR A 218 -5.08 17.77 19.57
CA TYR A 218 -4.02 17.06 20.28
C TYR A 218 -2.59 17.56 19.93
N GLN A 219 -2.47 18.70 19.26
CA GLN A 219 -1.18 19.32 18.87
C GLN A 219 -0.29 18.37 18.04
N LYS A 220 -0.90 17.58 17.16
CA LYS A 220 -0.22 16.64 16.28
C LYS A 220 0.01 17.22 14.90
N ILE A 221 1.06 16.75 14.21
CA ILE A 221 1.41 17.23 12.87
C ILE A 221 0.61 16.43 11.84
N TYR A 222 -0.29 17.12 11.14
CA TYR A 222 -0.98 16.57 9.98
C TYR A 222 -0.90 17.53 8.80
N LYS A 223 -0.41 17.04 7.66
CA LYS A 223 -0.21 17.81 6.43
C LYS A 223 -0.96 17.16 5.26
N PRO A 224 -2.28 17.32 5.16
CA PRO A 224 -3.03 16.85 4.00
C PRO A 224 -2.73 17.73 2.77
N LYS A 225 -2.65 17.09 1.58
CA LYS A 225 -2.60 17.74 0.28
C LYS A 225 -3.63 17.11 -0.63
N ILE A 226 -4.45 17.93 -1.27
CA ILE A 226 -5.45 17.54 -2.26
C ILE A 226 -4.87 17.86 -3.64
N TYR A 227 -4.95 16.89 -4.56
CA TYR A 227 -4.52 17.01 -5.95
C TYR A 227 -5.77 17.16 -6.82
N GLU A 228 -5.92 18.34 -7.39
CA GLU A 228 -7.10 18.72 -8.16
C GLU A 228 -7.35 17.75 -9.34
N GLY A 229 -8.62 17.41 -9.58
CA GLY A 229 -9.06 16.53 -10.67
C GLY A 229 -8.71 15.04 -10.50
N ALA A 230 -7.73 14.70 -9.65
CA ALA A 230 -7.34 13.32 -9.45
C ALA A 230 -8.42 12.50 -8.75
N GLY A 231 -8.60 11.25 -9.17
CA GLY A 231 -9.58 10.33 -8.59
C GLY A 231 -9.07 9.57 -7.37
N HIS A 232 -9.95 8.75 -6.77
CA HIS A 232 -9.53 7.74 -5.82
C HIS A 232 -8.53 6.77 -6.47
N ALA A 233 -7.52 6.32 -5.72
CA ALA A 233 -6.45 5.43 -6.21
C ALA A 233 -5.61 6.01 -7.37
N TYR A 234 -5.45 7.33 -7.44
CA TYR A 234 -4.68 8.00 -8.50
C TYR A 234 -3.21 7.56 -8.58
N MET A 235 -2.62 7.06 -7.48
CA MET A 235 -1.26 6.50 -7.52
C MET A 235 -1.20 5.28 -8.44
N ARG A 236 -2.20 4.41 -8.40
CA ARG A 236 -2.32 3.25 -9.27
C ARG A 236 -2.79 3.62 -10.66
N SER A 237 -3.83 4.46 -10.76
CA SER A 237 -4.39 4.86 -12.07
C SER A 237 -3.47 5.80 -12.86
N GLY A 238 -2.60 6.54 -12.19
CA GLY A 238 -1.59 7.39 -12.84
C GLY A 238 -0.26 6.68 -13.08
N ASP A 239 -0.11 5.44 -12.59
CA ASP A 239 0.99 4.53 -12.92
C ASP A 239 0.73 3.80 -14.26
N ASP A 240 -0.54 3.65 -14.61
CA ASP A 240 -0.96 3.14 -15.91
C ASP A 240 -0.57 4.17 -17.01
N PRO A 241 0.17 3.75 -18.06
CA PRO A 241 0.52 4.64 -19.18
C PRO A 241 -0.68 5.29 -19.87
N TYR A 242 -1.86 4.69 -19.72
CA TYR A 242 -3.14 5.20 -20.27
C TYR A 242 -4.00 5.88 -19.20
N GLY A 243 -3.42 6.21 -18.04
CA GLY A 243 -4.10 6.96 -16.99
C GLY A 243 -4.54 8.35 -17.42
N SER A 244 -5.54 8.93 -16.74
CA SER A 244 -5.94 10.30 -17.04
C SER A 244 -4.81 11.29 -16.69
N PRO A 245 -4.71 12.43 -17.42
CA PRO A 245 -3.70 13.46 -17.15
C PRO A 245 -3.67 13.92 -15.71
N GLU A 246 -4.83 14.04 -15.05
CA GLU A 246 -4.97 14.46 -13.66
C GLU A 246 -4.35 13.42 -12.70
N ASN A 247 -4.61 12.13 -12.93
CA ASN A 247 -4.05 11.05 -12.13
C ASN A 247 -2.53 10.94 -12.30
N ILE A 248 -2.04 11.04 -13.54
CA ILE A 248 -0.59 11.05 -13.85
C ILE A 248 0.09 12.23 -13.16
N SER A 249 -0.49 13.43 -13.29
CA SER A 249 0.03 14.65 -12.65
C SER A 249 0.06 14.54 -11.13
N ALA A 250 -1.04 14.07 -10.52
CA ALA A 250 -1.13 13.88 -9.07
C ALA A 250 -0.11 12.85 -8.55
N ARG A 251 0.08 11.75 -9.29
CA ARG A 251 1.09 10.74 -8.98
C ARG A 251 2.50 11.36 -9.00
N ASN A 252 2.85 12.07 -10.07
CA ASN A 252 4.18 12.70 -10.20
C ASN A 252 4.44 13.73 -9.09
N GLN A 253 3.46 14.58 -8.76
CA GLN A 253 3.56 15.52 -7.64
C GLN A 253 3.66 14.79 -6.28
N SER A 254 3.01 13.65 -6.12
CA SER A 254 3.11 12.83 -4.92
C SER A 254 4.50 12.24 -4.76
N TRP A 255 5.12 11.75 -5.83
CA TRP A 255 6.51 11.28 -5.82
C TRP A 255 7.49 12.38 -5.39
N GLN A 256 7.39 13.55 -5.99
CA GLN A 256 8.22 14.71 -5.60
C GLN A 256 8.05 15.03 -4.11
N ARG A 257 6.81 14.97 -3.60
CA ARG A 257 6.53 15.24 -2.19
C ARG A 257 7.06 14.14 -1.26
N ILE A 258 6.95 12.86 -1.62
CA ILE A 258 7.54 11.75 -0.85
C ILE A 258 9.04 11.96 -0.70
N GLN A 259 9.75 12.17 -1.82
CA GLN A 259 11.20 12.37 -1.83
C GLN A 259 11.63 13.61 -1.05
N ALA A 260 10.88 14.70 -1.11
CA ALA A 260 11.16 15.92 -0.33
C ALA A 260 11.01 15.71 1.18
N ILE A 261 10.10 14.81 1.62
CA ILE A 261 9.84 14.51 3.03
C ILE A 261 10.87 13.52 3.58
N LEU A 262 11.09 12.41 2.87
CA LEU A 262 11.93 11.31 3.37
C LEU A 262 13.42 11.54 3.13
N LYS A 263 13.81 12.29 2.11
CA LYS A 263 15.23 12.57 1.73
C LYS A 263 16.09 11.30 1.85
N PRO A 264 16.18 10.48 0.79
CA PRO A 264 16.97 9.24 0.80
C PRO A 264 18.45 9.49 1.03
#